data_ae1b8ab9663d79b59d9856cb16a0a1e4
#
_entry.id   ae1b8ab9663d79b59d9856cb16a0a1e4
#
_cell.length_a   1.000
_cell.length_b   1.000
_cell.length_c   1.000
_cell.angle_alpha   90.00
_cell.angle_beta   90.00
_cell.angle_gamma   90.00
#
_symmetry.space_group_name_H-M   'P 1'
#
loop_
_entity.id
_entity.type
_entity.pdbx_description
1 polymer ?
#
loop_
_entity_poly.entity_id
_entity_poly.type
_entity_poly.pdbx_seq_one_letter_code
_entity_poly.pdbx_strand_id
1 'polypeptide(L)'
;MYIRRIIGFFLFCSIAFSAFAEMPYRTVLRKADDHFANREWQEAVAMYDVLLERRPGRVKTYVDAVVASAMMNDSSSIMQYVVRSEMQGLSLDSLFTGIDVLSRSIGQSGIYEQVLLLVKEQQPWFTRVTNNYLLGYYVFRHDAEKILAVADELLSVMPGQINYL
;
A
#
# COMPACT_ATOMS: atom_id res chain seq x y z
N MET A 1 10.47 32.59 -16.74
CA MET A 1 9.03 32.33 -16.71
C MET A 1 8.67 31.05 -15.92
N TYR A 2 9.59 30.07 -15.75
CA TYR A 2 9.36 28.80 -15.01
C TYR A 2 9.34 28.97 -13.49
N ILE A 3 10.14 29.83 -12.90
CA ILE A 3 10.26 29.99 -11.43
C ILE A 3 8.95 30.50 -10.79
N ARG A 4 8.18 31.35 -11.45
CA ARG A 4 6.89 31.84 -10.95
C ARG A 4 5.81 30.75 -10.87
N ARG A 5 5.86 29.73 -11.75
CA ARG A 5 4.93 28.59 -11.74
C ARG A 5 5.25 27.59 -10.61
N ILE A 6 6.53 27.37 -10.32
CA ILE A 6 6.98 26.47 -9.24
C ILE A 6 6.61 27.07 -7.87
N ILE A 7 6.84 28.37 -7.67
CA ILE A 7 6.49 29.05 -6.41
C ILE A 7 4.98 29.05 -6.20
N GLY A 8 4.17 29.22 -7.25
CA GLY A 8 2.71 29.14 -7.15
C GLY A 8 2.20 27.76 -6.76
N PHE A 9 2.83 26.70 -7.23
CA PHE A 9 2.45 25.33 -6.91
C PHE A 9 2.77 24.97 -5.44
N PHE A 10 3.95 25.37 -4.94
CA PHE A 10 4.32 25.19 -3.53
C PHE A 10 3.44 25.99 -2.57
N LEU A 11 3.06 27.20 -2.91
CA LEU A 11 2.15 28.05 -2.12
C LEU A 11 0.74 27.46 -2.09
N PHE A 12 0.24 26.90 -3.19
CA PHE A 12 -1.08 26.30 -3.24
C PHE A 12 -1.17 24.99 -2.44
N CYS A 13 -0.13 24.14 -2.50
CA CYS A 13 -0.02 22.96 -1.64
C CYS A 13 0.03 23.30 -0.15
N SER A 14 0.76 24.36 0.22
CA SER A 14 0.89 24.80 1.63
C SER A 14 -0.43 25.32 2.21
N ILE A 15 -1.23 26.02 1.42
CA ILE A 15 -2.53 26.59 1.84
C ILE A 15 -3.59 25.46 1.96
N ALA A 16 -3.59 24.51 1.04
CA ALA A 16 -4.49 23.36 1.13
C ALA A 16 -4.22 22.52 2.37
N PHE A 17 -2.94 22.28 2.70
CA PHE A 17 -2.54 21.50 3.87
C PHE A 17 -2.97 22.14 5.19
N SER A 18 -2.88 23.46 5.33
CA SER A 18 -3.31 24.17 6.55
C SER A 18 -4.83 24.15 6.75
N ALA A 19 -5.63 24.16 5.69
CA ALA A 19 -7.08 24.08 5.81
C ALA A 19 -7.58 22.72 6.34
N PHE A 20 -6.85 21.63 6.06
CA PHE A 20 -7.17 20.29 6.58
C PHE A 20 -6.71 20.08 8.02
N ALA A 21 -5.68 20.82 8.48
CA ALA A 21 -5.18 20.72 9.84
C ALA A 21 -6.23 21.11 10.90
N GLU A 22 -7.18 21.97 10.57
CA GLU A 22 -8.24 22.43 11.47
C GLU A 22 -9.49 21.54 11.46
N MET A 23 -9.69 20.68 10.45
CA MET A 23 -10.89 19.85 10.38
C MET A 23 -10.85 18.71 11.40
N PRO A 24 -12.01 18.36 12.04
CA PRO A 24 -12.11 17.20 12.93
C PRO A 24 -11.66 15.91 12.21
N TYR A 25 -10.93 15.02 12.90
CA TYR A 25 -10.44 13.76 12.35
C TYR A 25 -11.52 12.96 11.60
N ARG A 26 -12.73 12.85 12.21
CA ARG A 26 -13.86 12.12 11.61
C ARG A 26 -14.31 12.74 10.28
N THR A 27 -14.22 14.06 10.15
CA THR A 27 -14.58 14.76 8.91
C THR A 27 -13.56 14.47 7.80
N VAL A 28 -12.27 14.48 8.14
CA VAL A 28 -11.21 14.12 7.18
C VAL A 28 -11.37 12.67 6.75
N LEU A 29 -11.61 11.75 7.69
CA LEU A 29 -11.82 10.32 7.38
C LEU A 29 -13.00 10.12 6.42
N ARG A 30 -14.14 10.73 6.71
CA ARG A 30 -15.31 10.63 5.83
C ARG A 30 -15.02 11.15 4.42
N LYS A 31 -14.33 12.31 4.31
CA LYS A 31 -13.93 12.84 3.00
C LYS A 31 -12.98 11.91 2.26
N ALA A 32 -12.00 11.32 2.96
CA ALA A 32 -11.12 10.33 2.36
C ALA A 32 -11.89 9.12 1.81
N ASP A 33 -12.83 8.58 2.60
CA ASP A 33 -13.68 7.47 2.19
C ASP A 33 -14.60 7.87 1.01
N ASP A 34 -15.15 9.10 1.00
CA ASP A 34 -15.96 9.63 -0.10
C ASP A 34 -15.13 9.75 -1.40
N HIS A 35 -13.92 10.33 -1.35
CA HIS A 35 -13.01 10.42 -2.50
C HIS A 35 -12.61 9.03 -3.00
N PHE A 36 -12.30 8.10 -2.11
CA PHE A 36 -11.98 6.72 -2.47
C PHE A 36 -13.14 6.04 -3.21
N ALA A 37 -14.36 6.17 -2.69
CA ALA A 37 -15.57 5.60 -3.30
C ALA A 37 -15.85 6.20 -4.69
N ASN A 38 -15.56 7.49 -4.87
CA ASN A 38 -15.72 8.20 -6.13
C ASN A 38 -14.55 7.98 -7.12
N ARG A 39 -13.53 7.18 -6.73
CA ARG A 39 -12.30 6.95 -7.51
C ARG A 39 -11.44 8.21 -7.73
N GLU A 40 -11.56 9.16 -6.86
CA GLU A 40 -10.75 10.38 -6.80
C GLU A 40 -9.48 10.06 -5.98
N TRP A 41 -8.61 9.21 -6.59
CA TRP A 41 -7.52 8.56 -5.86
C TRP A 41 -6.50 9.53 -5.29
N GLN A 42 -6.18 10.60 -6.03
CA GLN A 42 -5.20 11.59 -5.61
C GLN A 42 -5.70 12.38 -4.40
N GLU A 43 -6.98 12.77 -4.39
CA GLU A 43 -7.63 13.45 -3.29
C GLU A 43 -7.74 12.53 -2.07
N ALA A 44 -8.07 11.26 -2.28
CA ALA A 44 -8.11 10.26 -1.22
C ALA A 44 -6.74 10.10 -0.55
N VAL A 45 -5.66 9.95 -1.33
CA VAL A 45 -4.28 9.83 -0.84
C VAL A 45 -3.88 11.06 -0.03
N ALA A 46 -4.16 12.28 -0.51
CA ALA A 46 -3.87 13.50 0.23
C ALA A 46 -4.58 13.55 1.60
N MET A 47 -5.82 13.03 1.67
CA MET A 47 -6.55 12.93 2.94
C MET A 47 -5.96 11.84 3.86
N TYR A 48 -5.54 10.70 3.30
CA TYR A 48 -4.90 9.63 4.08
C TYR A 48 -3.58 10.10 4.68
N ASP A 49 -2.79 10.92 3.99
CA ASP A 49 -1.58 11.52 4.56
C ASP A 49 -1.88 12.36 5.80
N VAL A 50 -2.89 13.23 5.73
CA VAL A 50 -3.34 14.02 6.89
C VAL A 50 -3.81 13.13 8.05
N LEU A 51 -4.50 12.03 7.75
CA LEU A 51 -4.96 11.07 8.77
C LEU A 51 -3.79 10.33 9.42
N LEU A 52 -2.77 9.94 8.63
CA LEU A 52 -1.58 9.23 9.11
C LEU A 52 -0.64 10.13 9.92
N GLU A 53 -0.61 11.43 9.64
CA GLU A 53 0.11 12.39 10.50
C GLU A 53 -0.51 12.49 11.89
N ARG A 54 -1.84 12.47 11.96
CA ARG A 54 -2.57 12.58 13.22
C ARG A 54 -2.65 11.28 14.01
N ARG A 55 -2.71 10.14 13.32
CA ARG A 55 -2.85 8.80 13.90
C ARG A 55 -2.04 7.77 13.11
N PRO A 56 -0.71 7.74 13.26
CA PRO A 56 0.17 6.88 12.47
C PRO A 56 -0.01 5.37 12.74
N GLY A 57 -0.67 4.97 13.83
CA GLY A 57 -0.86 3.57 14.20
C GLY A 57 -2.10 2.90 13.59
N ARG A 58 -2.77 3.50 12.59
CA ARG A 58 -4.00 2.92 12.00
C ARG A 58 -3.71 2.15 10.72
N VAL A 59 -3.60 0.82 10.82
CA VAL A 59 -3.37 -0.09 9.67
C VAL A 59 -4.35 0.16 8.53
N LYS A 60 -5.66 0.29 8.81
CA LYS A 60 -6.67 0.53 7.77
C LYS A 60 -6.34 1.74 6.89
N THR A 61 -5.83 2.83 7.45
CA THR A 61 -5.49 4.03 6.68
C THR A 61 -4.31 3.78 5.73
N TYR A 62 -3.32 2.96 6.13
CA TYR A 62 -2.24 2.53 5.23
C TYR A 62 -2.76 1.62 4.12
N VAL A 63 -3.65 0.68 4.44
CA VAL A 63 -4.28 -0.19 3.44
C VAL A 63 -4.99 0.64 2.37
N ASP A 64 -5.83 1.59 2.79
CA ASP A 64 -6.59 2.46 1.89
C ASP A 64 -5.65 3.31 1.03
N ALA A 65 -4.58 3.88 1.62
CA ALA A 65 -3.59 4.69 0.93
C ALA A 65 -2.78 3.87 -0.10
N VAL A 66 -2.34 2.65 0.26
CA VAL A 66 -1.64 1.74 -0.65
C VAL A 66 -2.51 1.37 -1.84
N VAL A 67 -3.77 0.99 -1.59
CA VAL A 67 -4.69 0.60 -2.67
C VAL A 67 -5.01 1.80 -3.58
N ALA A 68 -5.25 2.99 -3.02
CA ALA A 68 -5.46 4.21 -3.82
C ALA A 68 -4.22 4.56 -4.67
N SER A 69 -3.01 4.44 -4.10
CA SER A 69 -1.75 4.66 -4.84
C SER A 69 -1.54 3.63 -5.94
N ALA A 70 -1.91 2.37 -5.70
CA ALA A 70 -1.84 1.30 -6.71
C ALA A 70 -2.82 1.56 -7.87
N MET A 71 -4.00 2.10 -7.59
CA MET A 71 -4.96 2.51 -8.63
C MET A 71 -4.43 3.63 -9.54
N MET A 72 -3.46 4.43 -9.05
CA MET A 72 -2.74 5.45 -9.83
C MET A 72 -1.44 4.92 -10.46
N ASN A 73 -1.07 3.65 -10.23
CA ASN A 73 0.25 3.09 -10.57
C ASN A 73 1.42 3.89 -9.96
N ASP A 74 1.22 4.49 -8.79
CA ASP A 74 2.25 5.25 -8.07
C ASP A 74 3.06 4.33 -7.16
N SER A 75 4.08 3.67 -7.74
CA SER A 75 4.98 2.76 -7.02
C SER A 75 5.72 3.44 -5.86
N SER A 76 6.03 4.74 -5.99
CA SER A 76 6.74 5.49 -4.95
C SER A 76 5.89 5.64 -3.69
N SER A 77 4.63 6.06 -3.85
CA SER A 77 3.70 6.20 -2.74
C SER A 77 3.37 4.85 -2.10
N ILE A 78 3.18 3.78 -2.89
CA ILE A 78 2.99 2.42 -2.36
C ILE A 78 4.12 2.07 -1.40
N MET A 79 5.37 2.20 -1.84
CA MET A 79 6.54 1.85 -1.03
C MET A 79 6.68 2.73 0.20
N GLN A 80 6.41 4.03 0.06
CA GLN A 80 6.43 4.96 1.20
C GLN A 80 5.45 4.51 2.30
N TYR A 81 4.22 4.12 1.95
CA TYR A 81 3.24 3.67 2.95
C TYR A 81 3.60 2.33 3.57
N VAL A 82 4.12 1.37 2.79
CA VAL A 82 4.57 0.07 3.32
C VAL A 82 5.71 0.27 4.32
N VAL A 83 6.75 1.00 3.95
CA VAL A 83 7.90 1.27 4.83
C VAL A 83 7.47 2.09 6.06
N ARG A 84 6.65 3.12 5.87
CA ARG A 84 6.15 3.93 6.98
C ARG A 84 5.32 3.10 7.96
N SER A 85 4.50 2.15 7.48
CA SER A 85 3.72 1.28 8.35
C SER A 85 4.62 0.37 9.21
N GLU A 86 5.69 -0.18 8.63
CA GLU A 86 6.69 -0.97 9.36
C GLU A 86 7.43 -0.12 10.40
N MET A 87 7.88 1.08 10.03
CA MET A 87 8.52 2.02 10.95
C MET A 87 7.63 2.41 12.16
N GLN A 88 6.31 2.34 12.00
CA GLN A 88 5.34 2.51 13.09
C GLN A 88 5.12 1.23 13.91
N GLY A 89 5.84 0.14 13.61
CA GLY A 89 5.70 -1.15 14.28
C GLY A 89 4.38 -1.88 13.96
N LEU A 90 3.75 -1.55 12.83
CA LEU A 90 2.51 -2.22 12.43
C LEU A 90 2.81 -3.58 11.81
N SER A 91 1.89 -4.53 12.03
CA SER A 91 2.01 -5.86 11.47
C SER A 91 1.88 -5.84 9.94
N LEU A 92 2.90 -6.32 9.23
CA LEU A 92 2.85 -6.53 7.78
C LEU A 92 1.77 -7.53 7.39
N ASP A 93 1.49 -8.53 8.25
CA ASP A 93 0.39 -9.46 8.04
C ASP A 93 -0.95 -8.72 7.97
N SER A 94 -1.22 -7.83 8.93
CA SER A 94 -2.44 -7.03 8.93
C SER A 94 -2.52 -6.07 7.73
N LEU A 95 -1.38 -5.52 7.30
CA LEU A 95 -1.31 -4.65 6.13
C LEU A 95 -1.64 -5.43 4.85
N PHE A 96 -0.91 -6.51 4.57
CA PHE A 96 -1.08 -7.28 3.33
C PHE A 96 -2.44 -7.99 3.27
N THR A 97 -2.92 -8.55 4.39
CA THR A 97 -4.27 -9.10 4.47
C THR A 97 -5.33 -8.03 4.19
N GLY A 98 -5.16 -6.82 4.73
CA GLY A 98 -6.06 -5.70 4.46
C GLY A 98 -6.07 -5.29 2.99
N ILE A 99 -4.89 -5.23 2.34
CA ILE A 99 -4.76 -4.92 0.90
C ILE A 99 -5.47 -5.99 0.06
N ASP A 100 -5.29 -7.28 0.37
CA ASP A 100 -5.98 -8.38 -0.33
C ASP A 100 -7.50 -8.26 -0.21
N VAL A 101 -8.01 -8.06 1.01
CA VAL A 101 -9.45 -7.93 1.26
C VAL A 101 -10.03 -6.71 0.53
N LEU A 102 -9.38 -5.55 0.63
CA LEU A 102 -9.87 -4.33 0.01
C LEU A 102 -9.83 -4.42 -1.52
N SER A 103 -8.71 -4.89 -2.09
CA SER A 103 -8.57 -5.01 -3.55
C SER A 103 -9.60 -5.96 -4.15
N ARG A 104 -9.90 -7.07 -3.48
CA ARG A 104 -11.00 -7.97 -3.89
C ARG A 104 -12.36 -7.31 -3.77
N SER A 105 -12.62 -6.56 -2.71
CA SER A 105 -13.91 -5.91 -2.50
C SER A 105 -14.25 -4.86 -3.56
N ILE A 106 -13.24 -4.22 -4.14
CA ILE A 106 -13.39 -3.24 -5.24
C ILE A 106 -13.23 -3.87 -6.63
N GLY A 107 -13.14 -5.20 -6.73
CA GLY A 107 -12.98 -5.92 -7.99
C GLY A 107 -11.60 -5.79 -8.65
N GLN A 108 -10.56 -5.41 -7.90
CA GLN A 108 -9.21 -5.16 -8.36
C GLN A 108 -8.18 -6.12 -7.74
N SER A 109 -8.49 -7.41 -7.73
CA SER A 109 -7.67 -8.44 -7.06
C SER A 109 -6.19 -8.49 -7.52
N GLY A 110 -5.88 -7.98 -8.72
CA GLY A 110 -4.50 -7.88 -9.22
C GLY A 110 -3.62 -6.88 -8.46
N ILE A 111 -4.21 -5.91 -7.75
CA ILE A 111 -3.47 -4.94 -6.93
C ILE A 111 -2.65 -5.64 -5.84
N TYR A 112 -3.21 -6.67 -5.22
CA TYR A 112 -2.49 -7.40 -4.17
C TYR A 112 -1.19 -8.01 -4.69
N GLU A 113 -1.23 -8.71 -5.82
CA GLU A 113 -0.04 -9.26 -6.49
C GLU A 113 0.95 -8.15 -6.86
N GLN A 114 0.46 -7.06 -7.48
CA GLN A 114 1.28 -5.92 -7.87
C GLN A 114 2.05 -5.33 -6.68
N VAL A 115 1.38 -5.11 -5.56
CA VAL A 115 2.00 -4.55 -4.35
C VAL A 115 3.05 -5.51 -3.79
N LEU A 116 2.75 -6.81 -3.70
CA LEU A 116 3.71 -7.80 -3.18
C LEU A 116 4.96 -7.91 -4.06
N LEU A 117 4.79 -7.92 -5.39
CA LEU A 117 5.92 -7.96 -6.34
C LEU A 117 6.76 -6.69 -6.23
N LEU A 118 6.15 -5.52 -6.14
CA LEU A 118 6.86 -4.25 -5.97
C LEU A 118 7.65 -4.22 -4.67
N VAL A 119 7.05 -4.66 -3.55
CA VAL A 119 7.73 -4.72 -2.24
C VAL A 119 8.91 -5.69 -2.30
N LYS A 120 8.73 -6.85 -2.91
CA LYS A 120 9.79 -7.84 -3.10
C LYS A 120 10.97 -7.28 -3.90
N GLU A 121 10.68 -6.56 -4.99
CA GLU A 121 11.70 -5.98 -5.87
C GLU A 121 12.49 -4.87 -5.18
N GLN A 122 11.81 -3.96 -4.50
CA GLN A 122 12.44 -2.77 -3.91
C GLN A 122 12.99 -3.00 -2.50
N GLN A 123 12.54 -4.05 -1.82
CA GLN A 123 12.94 -4.36 -0.44
C GLN A 123 13.34 -5.85 -0.32
N PRO A 124 14.55 -6.23 -0.73
CA PRO A 124 14.97 -7.64 -0.77
C PRO A 124 14.88 -8.38 0.56
N TRP A 125 14.96 -7.68 1.70
CA TRP A 125 14.78 -8.31 3.03
C TRP A 125 13.33 -8.75 3.30
N PHE A 126 12.35 -8.26 2.55
CA PHE A 126 10.97 -8.75 2.61
C PHE A 126 10.70 -9.92 1.68
N THR A 127 11.65 -10.34 0.85
CA THR A 127 11.44 -11.41 -0.14
C THR A 127 10.80 -12.66 0.46
N ARG A 128 11.26 -13.11 1.61
CA ARG A 128 10.69 -14.28 2.27
C ARG A 128 9.23 -14.05 2.68
N VAL A 129 8.94 -12.91 3.27
CA VAL A 129 7.58 -12.57 3.73
C VAL A 129 6.65 -12.42 2.54
N THR A 130 7.05 -11.66 1.52
CA THR A 130 6.25 -11.46 0.32
C THR A 130 6.03 -12.75 -0.48
N ASN A 131 7.03 -13.63 -0.56
CA ASN A 131 6.90 -14.94 -1.22
C ASN A 131 5.88 -15.84 -0.50
N ASN A 132 5.81 -15.83 0.83
CA ASN A 132 4.77 -16.58 1.54
C ASN A 132 3.36 -16.08 1.18
N TYR A 133 3.16 -14.77 1.07
CA TYR A 133 1.87 -14.22 0.64
C TYR A 133 1.56 -14.48 -0.82
N LEU A 134 2.57 -14.36 -1.70
CA LEU A 134 2.43 -14.68 -3.13
C LEU A 134 2.09 -16.16 -3.33
N LEU A 135 2.74 -17.07 -2.59
CA LEU A 135 2.43 -18.49 -2.64
C LEU A 135 0.96 -18.76 -2.30
N GLY A 136 0.48 -18.21 -1.18
CA GLY A 136 -0.94 -18.33 -0.79
C GLY A 136 -1.90 -17.76 -1.84
N TYR A 137 -1.57 -16.62 -2.41
CA TYR A 137 -2.35 -15.97 -3.46
C TYR A 137 -2.43 -16.83 -4.73
N TYR A 138 -1.30 -17.40 -5.19
CA TYR A 138 -1.26 -18.23 -6.40
C TYR A 138 -1.92 -19.59 -6.20
N VAL A 139 -1.80 -20.18 -4.99
CA VAL A 139 -2.54 -21.41 -4.63
C VAL A 139 -4.04 -21.17 -4.72
N PHE A 140 -4.53 -20.07 -4.18
CA PHE A 140 -5.96 -19.71 -4.26
C PHE A 140 -6.42 -19.52 -5.72
N ARG A 141 -5.55 -19.04 -6.62
CA ARG A 141 -5.85 -18.83 -8.02
C ARG A 141 -5.59 -20.06 -8.91
N HIS A 142 -5.07 -21.14 -8.35
CA HIS A 142 -4.67 -22.35 -9.07
C HIS A 142 -3.63 -22.10 -10.18
N ASP A 143 -2.72 -21.13 -9.96
CA ASP A 143 -1.65 -20.77 -10.91
C ASP A 143 -0.40 -21.63 -10.64
N ALA A 144 -0.38 -22.83 -11.23
CA ALA A 144 0.67 -23.83 -10.96
C ALA A 144 2.08 -23.33 -11.34
N GLU A 145 2.21 -22.55 -12.41
CA GLU A 145 3.51 -22.02 -12.85
C GLU A 145 4.10 -21.05 -11.82
N LYS A 146 3.31 -20.09 -11.35
CA LYS A 146 3.75 -19.13 -10.35
C LYS A 146 3.94 -19.76 -8.98
N ILE A 147 3.15 -20.78 -8.63
CA ILE A 147 3.36 -21.57 -7.39
C ILE A 147 4.76 -22.18 -7.39
N LEU A 148 5.14 -22.88 -8.49
CA LEU A 148 6.46 -23.50 -8.60
C LEU A 148 7.59 -22.46 -8.55
N ALA A 149 7.46 -21.37 -9.28
CA ALA A 149 8.47 -20.31 -9.28
C ALA A 149 8.73 -19.73 -7.89
N VAL A 150 7.65 -19.42 -7.14
CA VAL A 150 7.78 -18.88 -5.78
C VAL A 150 8.28 -19.93 -4.79
N ALA A 151 7.87 -21.20 -4.94
CA ALA A 151 8.36 -22.29 -4.12
C ALA A 151 9.86 -22.52 -4.29
N ASP A 152 10.36 -22.51 -5.53
CA ASP A 152 11.79 -22.64 -5.84
C ASP A 152 12.60 -21.49 -5.22
N GLU A 153 12.10 -20.26 -5.29
CA GLU A 153 12.74 -19.13 -4.61
C GLU A 153 12.81 -19.31 -3.08
N LEU A 154 11.70 -19.73 -2.45
CA LEU A 154 11.67 -19.98 -1.01
C LEU A 154 12.66 -21.06 -0.61
N LEU A 155 12.77 -22.15 -1.39
CA LEU A 155 13.72 -23.23 -1.16
C LEU A 155 15.18 -22.78 -1.37
N SER A 156 15.45 -21.89 -2.32
CA SER A 156 16.80 -21.38 -2.57
C SER A 156 17.33 -20.53 -1.42
N VAL A 157 16.46 -19.80 -0.75
CA VAL A 157 16.81 -18.96 0.41
C VAL A 157 16.94 -19.78 1.71
N MET A 158 16.37 -21.00 1.75
CA MET A 158 16.40 -21.90 2.92
C MET A 158 16.75 -23.34 2.56
N PRO A 159 18.00 -23.63 2.14
CA PRO A 159 18.37 -24.98 1.70
C PRO A 159 18.35 -26.08 2.79
N GLY A 160 17.86 -25.81 3.98
CA GLY A 160 17.79 -26.77 5.08
C GLY A 160 16.39 -27.02 5.69
N GLN A 161 15.34 -26.39 5.17
CA GLN A 161 13.97 -26.53 5.74
C GLN A 161 13.01 -27.34 4.84
N ILE A 162 13.48 -28.41 4.22
CA ILE A 162 12.64 -29.31 3.37
C ILE A 162 11.58 -30.09 4.18
N ASN A 163 11.55 -30.00 5.52
CA ASN A 163 10.69 -30.82 6.40
C ASN A 163 9.29 -30.24 6.65
N TYR A 164 8.81 -29.27 5.88
CA TYR A 164 7.50 -28.62 6.11
C TYR A 164 6.59 -28.57 4.87
N LEU A 165 6.76 -29.52 3.93
CA LEU A 165 5.75 -29.76 2.89
C LEU A 165 5.01 -31.05 3.14
#